data_2d536743d928c447fcb7f8d027313d24
#
_entry.id   2d536743d928c447fcb7f8d027313d24
#
_cell.length_a   1.000
_cell.length_b   1.000
_cell.length_c   1.000
_cell.angle_alpha   90.00
_cell.angle_beta   90.00
_cell.angle_gamma   90.00
#
_symmetry.space_group_name_H-M   'P 1'
#
loop_
_entity.id
_entity.type
_entity.pdbx_description
1 polymer ?
#
loop_
_entity_poly.entity_id
_entity_poly.type
_entity_poly.pdbx_seq_one_letter_code
_entity_poly.pdbx_strand_id
1 'polypeptide(L)'
;MRGEDNACTVELCGLPGAGKSFLAQSLAEHLAAHGVRVAQPLAAVAPTRPRGRRLVAKLWIAVRELAFAPLGSVRALAAIHRSGQPLRDVLHRSLNWLVVRGLYRRARRGPGVHVFEQGIVQELCSIGYEGDWRPCLAVAGPGGARLGPDVLISVAAPIETAARRVEVRPGMQSRIERLGPAARRGELGRKADALATIEKAWLERYGGILGTRRIEVRTDGERLTETLQTLTAAVI
;
A
#
# COMPACT_ATOMS: atom_id res chain seq x y z
N MET A 1 8.05 -21.41 -13.47
CA MET A 1 7.16 -20.56 -14.30
C MET A 1 5.75 -20.67 -13.73
N ARG A 2 5.24 -19.60 -13.09
CA ARG A 2 3.80 -19.50 -12.78
C ARG A 2 3.11 -19.27 -14.12
N GLY A 3 2.12 -20.11 -14.48
CA GLY A 3 1.42 -19.96 -15.76
C GLY A 3 0.85 -18.54 -15.93
N GLU A 4 0.80 -18.05 -17.16
CA GLU A 4 0.36 -16.69 -17.56
C GLU A 4 -1.02 -16.30 -17.06
N ASP A 5 -1.82 -17.26 -16.57
CA ASP A 5 -3.19 -17.06 -16.08
C ASP A 5 -3.30 -16.74 -14.58
N ASN A 6 -2.22 -16.76 -13.81
CA ASN A 6 -2.29 -16.52 -12.37
C ASN A 6 -2.05 -15.04 -12.01
N ALA A 7 -2.97 -14.48 -11.22
CA ALA A 7 -2.80 -13.16 -10.64
C ALA A 7 -1.66 -13.15 -9.61
N CYS A 8 -0.72 -12.21 -9.74
CA CYS A 8 0.29 -11.89 -8.74
C CYS A 8 0.07 -10.47 -8.24
N THR A 9 -0.03 -10.27 -6.93
CA THR A 9 -0.18 -8.95 -6.32
C THR A 9 1.10 -8.53 -5.61
N VAL A 10 1.62 -7.40 -6.01
CA VAL A 10 2.82 -6.77 -5.44
C VAL A 10 2.41 -5.50 -4.70
N GLU A 11 2.76 -5.38 -3.43
CA GLU A 11 2.51 -4.17 -2.66
C GLU A 11 3.81 -3.52 -2.22
N LEU A 12 3.91 -2.21 -2.40
CA LEU A 12 5.01 -1.41 -1.88
C LEU A 12 4.60 -0.76 -0.56
N CYS A 13 5.42 -0.94 0.47
CA CYS A 13 5.23 -0.34 1.78
C CYS A 13 6.47 0.48 2.16
N GLY A 14 6.31 1.60 2.85
CA GLY A 14 7.44 2.45 3.23
C GLY A 14 7.01 3.86 3.65
N LEU A 15 7.96 4.65 4.12
CA LEU A 15 7.75 6.01 4.58
C LEU A 15 7.29 6.97 3.45
N PRO A 16 6.60 8.07 3.78
CA PRO A 16 6.51 9.21 2.87
C PRO A 16 7.90 9.67 2.45
N GLY A 17 8.12 9.89 1.15
CA GLY A 17 9.45 10.25 0.62
C GLY A 17 10.41 9.07 0.39
N ALA A 18 10.08 7.83 0.75
CA ALA A 18 10.92 6.67 0.51
C ALA A 18 11.10 6.29 -0.97
N GLY A 19 10.31 6.84 -1.89
CA GLY A 19 10.45 6.56 -3.33
C GLY A 19 9.52 5.46 -3.87
N LYS A 20 8.48 5.07 -3.12
CA LYS A 20 7.51 4.04 -3.53
C LYS A 20 6.91 4.24 -4.92
N SER A 21 6.42 5.47 -5.20
CA SER A 21 5.78 5.78 -6.49
C SER A 21 6.76 5.62 -7.66
N PHE A 22 7.99 6.08 -7.48
CA PHE A 22 9.05 5.91 -8.46
C PHE A 22 9.35 4.44 -8.70
N LEU A 23 9.57 3.66 -7.62
CA LEU A 23 9.87 2.23 -7.74
C LEU A 23 8.70 1.45 -8.34
N ALA A 24 7.45 1.76 -7.95
CA ALA A 24 6.25 1.12 -8.51
C ALA A 24 6.12 1.36 -10.03
N GLN A 25 6.39 2.58 -10.47
CA GLN A 25 6.36 2.94 -11.88
C GLN A 25 7.48 2.22 -12.65
N SER A 26 8.73 2.30 -12.14
CA SER A 26 9.90 1.66 -12.78
C SER A 26 9.74 0.13 -12.85
N LEU A 27 9.20 -0.50 -11.80
CA LEU A 27 8.92 -1.94 -11.79
C LEU A 27 7.85 -2.30 -12.83
N ALA A 28 6.77 -1.52 -12.92
CA ALA A 28 5.70 -1.77 -13.88
C ALA A 28 6.21 -1.64 -15.32
N GLU A 29 7.02 -0.64 -15.63
CA GLU A 29 7.64 -0.43 -16.94
C GLU A 29 8.63 -1.56 -17.27
N HIS A 30 9.47 -1.96 -16.31
CA HIS A 30 10.43 -3.02 -16.49
C HIS A 30 9.76 -4.37 -16.77
N LEU A 31 8.73 -4.74 -15.99
CA LEU A 31 7.95 -5.96 -16.21
C LEU A 31 7.26 -5.93 -17.59
N ALA A 32 6.66 -4.80 -17.98
CA ALA A 32 6.00 -4.65 -19.27
C ALA A 32 6.99 -4.79 -20.44
N ALA A 33 8.21 -4.25 -20.32
CA ALA A 33 9.28 -4.41 -21.31
C ALA A 33 9.73 -5.87 -21.48
N HIS A 34 9.52 -6.71 -20.47
CA HIS A 34 9.77 -8.16 -20.52
C HIS A 34 8.52 -8.97 -20.92
N GLY A 35 7.50 -8.34 -21.50
CA GLY A 35 6.29 -9.01 -21.99
C GLY A 35 5.30 -9.43 -20.90
N VAL A 36 5.52 -9.03 -19.64
CA VAL A 36 4.62 -9.35 -18.53
C VAL A 36 3.39 -8.43 -18.56
N ARG A 37 2.21 -9.00 -18.45
CA ARG A 37 0.98 -8.20 -18.30
C ARG A 37 0.96 -7.53 -16.93
N VAL A 38 1.05 -6.19 -16.90
CA VAL A 38 1.10 -5.41 -15.67
C VAL A 38 -0.10 -4.48 -15.56
N ALA A 39 -0.65 -4.36 -14.35
CA ALA A 39 -1.66 -3.37 -14.02
C ALA A 39 -1.27 -2.61 -12.74
N GLN A 40 -1.60 -1.33 -12.71
CA GLN A 40 -1.51 -0.48 -11.51
C GLN A 40 -2.92 -0.11 -11.05
N PRO A 41 -3.55 -0.90 -10.15
CA PRO A 41 -4.98 -0.75 -9.81
C PRO A 41 -5.34 0.63 -9.24
N LEU A 42 -4.40 1.29 -8.55
CA LEU A 42 -4.58 2.63 -7.97
C LEU A 42 -4.58 3.77 -9.00
N ALA A 43 -4.18 3.53 -10.24
CA ALA A 43 -4.17 4.56 -11.29
C ALA A 43 -5.58 5.17 -11.53
N ALA A 44 -6.64 4.39 -11.32
CA ALA A 44 -8.03 4.85 -11.44
C ALA A 44 -8.41 5.93 -10.40
N VAL A 45 -7.73 5.93 -9.24
CA VAL A 45 -7.98 6.84 -8.11
C VAL A 45 -6.76 7.71 -7.77
N ALA A 46 -5.80 7.82 -8.69
CA ALA A 46 -4.56 8.56 -8.50
C ALA A 46 -4.78 10.06 -8.25
N PRO A 47 -3.90 10.72 -7.49
CA PRO A 47 -3.99 12.17 -7.21
C PRO A 47 -3.94 13.06 -8.47
N THR A 48 -3.37 12.57 -9.56
CA THR A 48 -3.30 13.24 -10.86
C THR A 48 -4.65 13.41 -11.56
N ARG A 49 -5.67 12.63 -11.14
CA ARG A 49 -7.03 12.75 -11.71
C ARG A 49 -7.81 13.91 -11.07
N PRO A 50 -8.77 14.52 -11.81
CA PRO A 50 -9.67 15.54 -11.26
C PRO A 50 -10.38 15.04 -9.99
N ARG A 51 -10.45 15.90 -8.96
CA ARG A 51 -10.99 15.53 -7.63
C ARG A 51 -12.37 14.87 -7.68
N GLY A 52 -13.29 15.41 -8.48
CA GLY A 52 -14.65 14.84 -8.62
C GLY A 52 -14.64 13.42 -9.19
N ARG A 53 -13.93 13.20 -10.31
CA ARG A 53 -13.82 11.88 -10.95
C ARG A 53 -13.16 10.85 -10.03
N ARG A 54 -12.13 11.27 -9.29
CA ARG A 54 -11.46 10.42 -8.30
C ARG A 54 -12.39 10.02 -7.16
N LEU A 55 -13.19 10.97 -6.63
CA LEU A 55 -14.15 10.68 -5.56
C LEU A 55 -15.22 9.72 -6.03
N VAL A 56 -15.82 9.96 -7.21
CA VAL A 56 -16.81 9.06 -7.81
C VAL A 56 -16.24 7.66 -7.99
N ALA A 57 -15.03 7.53 -8.52
CA ALA A 57 -14.37 6.23 -8.68
C ALA A 57 -14.16 5.53 -7.33
N LYS A 58 -13.69 6.24 -6.29
CA LYS A 58 -13.53 5.69 -4.95
C LYS A 58 -14.86 5.21 -4.35
N LEU A 59 -15.89 6.03 -4.44
CA LEU A 59 -17.22 5.68 -3.93
C LEU A 59 -17.80 4.46 -4.66
N TRP A 60 -17.66 4.41 -5.97
CA TRP A 60 -18.12 3.26 -6.76
C TRP A 60 -17.43 1.95 -6.34
N ILE A 61 -16.08 1.97 -6.18
CA ILE A 61 -15.33 0.81 -5.72
C ILE A 61 -15.75 0.41 -4.30
N ALA A 62 -15.92 1.38 -3.40
CA ALA A 62 -16.32 1.14 -2.02
C ALA A 62 -17.73 0.54 -1.92
N VAL A 63 -18.70 1.06 -2.69
CA VAL A 63 -20.08 0.51 -2.75
C VAL A 63 -20.06 -0.92 -3.27
N ARG A 64 -19.30 -1.19 -4.32
CA ARG A 64 -19.14 -2.56 -4.83
C ARG A 64 -18.53 -3.49 -3.80
N GLU A 65 -17.50 -3.06 -3.06
CA GLU A 65 -16.88 -3.88 -2.01
C GLU A 65 -17.88 -4.16 -0.88
N LEU A 66 -18.70 -3.17 -0.47
CA LEU A 66 -19.78 -3.36 0.49
C LEU A 66 -20.82 -4.38 -0.01
N ALA A 67 -21.19 -4.33 -1.28
CA ALA A 67 -22.15 -5.26 -1.86
C ALA A 67 -21.61 -6.69 -1.97
N PHE A 68 -20.33 -6.85 -2.36
CA PHE A 68 -19.73 -8.18 -2.55
C PHE A 68 -19.23 -8.84 -1.28
N ALA A 69 -18.91 -8.08 -0.23
CA ALA A 69 -18.36 -8.59 1.01
C ALA A 69 -18.90 -7.81 2.23
N PRO A 70 -20.23 -7.80 2.47
CA PRO A 70 -20.85 -6.94 3.47
C PRO A 70 -20.31 -7.21 4.88
N LEU A 71 -20.25 -8.46 5.33
CA LEU A 71 -19.75 -8.82 6.65
C LEU A 71 -18.27 -8.44 6.86
N GLY A 72 -17.42 -8.69 5.86
CA GLY A 72 -16.01 -8.32 5.91
C GLY A 72 -15.80 -6.81 5.91
N SER A 73 -16.63 -6.08 5.18
CA SER A 73 -16.59 -4.62 5.12
C SER A 73 -17.07 -4.01 6.46
N VAL A 74 -18.18 -4.47 7.01
CA VAL A 74 -18.69 -3.98 8.30
C VAL A 74 -17.69 -4.25 9.44
N ARG A 75 -17.09 -5.44 9.48
CA ARG A 75 -16.04 -5.75 10.47
C ARG A 75 -14.83 -4.82 10.34
N ALA A 76 -14.41 -4.53 9.12
CA ALA A 76 -13.29 -3.62 8.87
C ALA A 76 -13.62 -2.18 9.29
N LEU A 77 -14.82 -1.67 8.95
CA LEU A 77 -15.26 -0.34 9.36
C LEU A 77 -15.36 -0.22 10.88
N ALA A 78 -15.91 -1.24 11.57
CA ALA A 78 -15.95 -1.29 13.03
C ALA A 78 -14.55 -1.33 13.65
N ALA A 79 -13.59 -2.04 13.03
CA ALA A 79 -12.20 -2.06 13.50
C ALA A 79 -11.52 -0.70 13.34
N ILE A 80 -11.73 0.00 12.22
CA ILE A 80 -11.20 1.35 12.00
C ILE A 80 -11.83 2.34 12.99
N HIS A 81 -13.12 2.24 13.26
CA HIS A 81 -13.78 3.07 14.27
C HIS A 81 -13.17 2.87 15.68
N ARG A 82 -12.83 1.63 16.03
CA ARG A 82 -12.18 1.28 17.33
C ARG A 82 -10.70 1.67 17.39
N SER A 83 -10.09 2.14 16.30
CA SER A 83 -8.67 2.54 16.29
C SER A 83 -8.37 3.81 17.09
N GLY A 84 -9.40 4.51 17.60
CA GLY A 84 -9.23 5.72 18.40
C GLY A 84 -8.88 6.99 17.64
N GLN A 85 -9.02 6.98 16.29
CA GLN A 85 -8.74 8.15 15.47
C GLN A 85 -9.87 9.18 15.50
N PRO A 86 -9.58 10.47 15.20
CA PRO A 86 -10.62 11.49 15.00
C PRO A 86 -11.60 11.06 13.91
N LEU A 87 -12.89 11.39 14.06
CA LEU A 87 -13.97 10.98 13.14
C LEU A 87 -13.67 11.29 11.66
N ARG A 88 -13.08 12.43 11.38
CA ARG A 88 -12.67 12.80 10.01
C ARG A 88 -11.68 11.80 9.41
N ASP A 89 -10.72 11.34 10.21
CA ASP A 89 -9.69 10.41 9.76
C ASP A 89 -10.29 9.00 9.64
N VAL A 90 -11.19 8.61 10.55
CA VAL A 90 -11.98 7.36 10.45
C VAL A 90 -12.72 7.29 9.13
N LEU A 91 -13.45 8.34 8.72
CA LEU A 91 -14.17 8.36 7.43
C LEU A 91 -13.23 8.23 6.23
N HIS A 92 -12.13 8.97 6.24
CA HIS A 92 -11.13 8.91 5.16
C HIS A 92 -10.46 7.53 5.08
N ARG A 93 -10.05 6.96 6.21
CA ARG A 93 -9.44 5.62 6.29
C ARG A 93 -10.44 4.53 5.88
N SER A 94 -11.69 4.64 6.32
CA SER A 94 -12.77 3.72 5.94
C SER A 94 -12.97 3.67 4.43
N LEU A 95 -13.05 4.82 3.79
CA LEU A 95 -13.18 4.90 2.33
C LEU A 95 -11.96 4.28 1.63
N ASN A 96 -10.74 4.66 2.03
CA ASN A 96 -9.53 4.11 1.43
C ASN A 96 -9.42 2.60 1.64
N TRP A 97 -9.74 2.10 2.84
CA TRP A 97 -9.73 0.68 3.15
C TRP A 97 -10.65 -0.12 2.23
N LEU A 98 -11.91 0.33 2.07
CA LEU A 98 -12.86 -0.31 1.15
C LEU A 98 -12.37 -0.27 -0.30
N VAL A 99 -11.79 0.85 -0.74
CA VAL A 99 -11.22 0.99 -2.07
C VAL A 99 -10.08 -0.02 -2.28
N VAL A 100 -9.12 -0.08 -1.36
CA VAL A 100 -7.98 -1.00 -1.47
C VAL A 100 -8.46 -2.45 -1.48
N ARG A 101 -9.38 -2.84 -0.61
CA ARG A 101 -9.98 -4.19 -0.61
C ARG A 101 -10.66 -4.53 -1.93
N GLY A 102 -11.46 -3.61 -2.45
CA GLY A 102 -12.14 -3.79 -3.73
C GLY A 102 -11.17 -3.94 -4.92
N LEU A 103 -10.07 -3.18 -4.90
CA LEU A 103 -9.01 -3.28 -5.89
C LEU A 103 -8.24 -4.60 -5.78
N TYR A 104 -7.91 -5.07 -4.56
CA TYR A 104 -7.31 -6.40 -4.37
C TYR A 104 -8.21 -7.51 -4.87
N ARG A 105 -9.50 -7.46 -4.54
CA ARG A 105 -10.48 -8.45 -5.03
C ARG A 105 -10.57 -8.49 -6.54
N ARG A 106 -10.48 -7.33 -7.20
CA ARG A 106 -10.45 -7.24 -8.66
C ARG A 106 -9.13 -7.78 -9.22
N ALA A 107 -8.01 -7.40 -8.64
CA ALA A 107 -6.68 -7.86 -9.04
C ALA A 107 -6.57 -9.39 -9.01
N ARG A 108 -7.11 -10.02 -7.96
CA ARG A 108 -7.10 -11.48 -7.79
C ARG A 108 -7.94 -12.26 -8.83
N ARG A 109 -8.78 -11.57 -9.59
CA ARG A 109 -9.60 -12.17 -10.66
C ARG A 109 -9.03 -11.96 -12.05
N GLY A 110 -8.04 -11.09 -12.18
CA GLY A 110 -7.41 -10.78 -13.46
C GLY A 110 -6.04 -11.41 -13.57
N PRO A 111 -5.62 -11.83 -14.78
CA PRO A 111 -4.29 -12.38 -14.99
C PRO A 111 -3.21 -11.29 -14.91
N GLY A 112 -1.96 -11.71 -14.65
CA GLY A 112 -0.79 -10.86 -14.66
C GLY A 112 -0.42 -10.26 -13.31
N VAL A 113 0.50 -9.31 -13.33
CA VAL A 113 1.07 -8.67 -12.14
C VAL A 113 0.33 -7.36 -11.83
N HIS A 114 -0.14 -7.25 -10.60
CA HIS A 114 -0.86 -6.07 -10.11
C HIS A 114 0.01 -5.35 -9.07
N VAL A 115 0.58 -4.19 -9.45
CA VAL A 115 1.48 -3.40 -8.59
C VAL A 115 0.68 -2.35 -7.81
N PHE A 116 0.68 -2.48 -6.49
CA PHE A 116 0.04 -1.54 -5.56
C PHE A 116 1.11 -0.66 -4.91
N GLU A 117 1.12 0.63 -5.25
CA GLU A 117 1.93 1.64 -4.56
C GLU A 117 1.50 1.84 -3.09
N GLN A 118 0.23 1.63 -2.82
CA GLN A 118 -0.39 1.64 -1.51
C GLN A 118 -1.41 0.50 -1.45
N GLY A 119 -1.19 -0.46 -0.57
CA GLY A 119 -2.08 -1.60 -0.40
C GLY A 119 -2.59 -1.71 1.04
N ILE A 120 -2.96 -2.92 1.45
CA ILE A 120 -3.54 -3.18 2.77
C ILE A 120 -2.52 -2.95 3.89
N VAL A 121 -1.27 -3.37 3.70
CA VAL A 121 -0.21 -3.18 4.70
C VAL A 121 0.09 -1.70 4.88
N GLN A 122 0.19 -0.94 3.78
CA GLN A 122 0.39 0.51 3.83
C GLN A 122 -0.81 1.24 4.47
N GLU A 123 -2.05 0.78 4.26
CA GLU A 123 -3.22 1.34 4.95
C GLU A 123 -3.21 1.03 6.45
N LEU A 124 -2.78 -0.17 6.88
CA LEU A 124 -2.54 -0.48 8.29
C LEU A 124 -1.51 0.47 8.91
N CYS A 125 -0.40 0.72 8.22
CA CYS A 125 0.60 1.70 8.65
C CYS A 125 -0.01 3.10 8.76
N SER A 126 -0.85 3.48 7.80
CA SER A 126 -1.55 4.77 7.81
C SER A 126 -2.50 4.91 9.00
N ILE A 127 -3.14 3.84 9.45
CA ILE A 127 -3.95 3.79 10.67
C ILE A 127 -3.05 3.84 11.90
N GLY A 128 -1.98 3.04 11.92
CA GLY A 128 -1.06 2.93 13.05
C GLY A 128 -0.24 4.19 13.34
N TYR A 129 -0.15 5.11 12.39
CA TYR A 129 0.50 6.41 12.61
C TYR A 129 -0.30 7.35 13.53
N GLU A 130 -1.61 7.16 13.63
CA GLU A 130 -2.53 8.07 14.34
C GLU A 130 -3.41 7.34 15.36
N GLY A 131 -3.40 5.99 15.39
CA GLY A 131 -4.26 5.20 16.28
C GLY A 131 -3.82 3.74 16.43
N ASP A 132 -4.65 2.92 17.07
CA ASP A 132 -4.38 1.48 17.22
C ASP A 132 -4.75 0.70 15.94
N TRP A 133 -3.76 0.13 15.31
CA TRP A 133 -3.89 -0.69 14.10
C TRP A 133 -4.27 -2.16 14.35
N ARG A 134 -4.12 -2.64 15.59
CA ARG A 134 -4.32 -4.07 15.92
C ARG A 134 -5.72 -4.59 15.61
N PRO A 135 -6.81 -3.85 15.91
CA PRO A 135 -8.16 -4.28 15.51
C PRO A 135 -8.29 -4.41 13.98
N CYS A 136 -7.63 -3.52 13.22
CA CYS A 136 -7.66 -3.54 11.77
C CYS A 136 -6.85 -4.71 11.20
N LEU A 137 -5.69 -5.03 11.79
CA LEU A 137 -4.91 -6.22 11.43
C LEU A 137 -5.74 -7.49 11.63
N ALA A 138 -6.50 -7.60 12.72
CA ALA A 138 -7.31 -8.78 13.01
C ALA A 138 -8.34 -9.09 11.91
N VAL A 139 -8.79 -8.10 11.15
CA VAL A 139 -9.81 -8.22 10.08
C VAL A 139 -9.26 -8.00 8.67
N ALA A 140 -7.96 -7.72 8.54
CA ALA A 140 -7.32 -7.44 7.25
C ALA A 140 -7.12 -8.70 6.39
N GLY A 141 -6.99 -9.85 7.03
CA GLY A 141 -6.66 -11.11 6.38
C GLY A 141 -7.81 -11.81 5.66
N PRO A 142 -7.57 -13.04 5.21
CA PRO A 142 -8.46 -13.78 4.34
C PRO A 142 -9.75 -14.18 5.04
N GLY A 143 -10.79 -13.37 4.85
CA GLY A 143 -12.17 -13.78 5.10
C GLY A 143 -12.81 -14.17 3.77
N GLY A 144 -12.49 -15.36 3.24
CA GLY A 144 -13.07 -15.87 1.99
C GLY A 144 -12.44 -15.35 0.69
N ALA A 145 -11.56 -14.36 0.72
CA ALA A 145 -10.73 -13.95 -0.40
C ALA A 145 -9.31 -13.68 0.10
N ARG A 146 -8.30 -14.10 -0.64
CA ARG A 146 -6.89 -13.78 -0.34
C ARG A 146 -6.65 -12.28 -0.54
N LEU A 147 -6.95 -11.47 0.47
CA LEU A 147 -6.74 -10.03 0.45
C LEU A 147 -5.39 -9.71 1.09
N GLY A 148 -4.38 -9.54 0.26
CA GLY A 148 -3.03 -9.20 0.67
C GLY A 148 -2.02 -9.48 -0.43
N PRO A 149 -0.78 -8.98 -0.31
CA PRO A 149 0.23 -9.14 -1.33
C PRO A 149 0.81 -10.57 -1.37
N ASP A 150 1.12 -11.03 -2.58
CA ASP A 150 2.00 -12.20 -2.79
C ASP A 150 3.45 -11.79 -2.59
N VAL A 151 3.79 -10.54 -2.95
CA VAL A 151 5.11 -9.94 -2.74
C VAL A 151 4.94 -8.60 -2.03
N LEU A 152 5.51 -8.47 -0.84
CA LEU A 152 5.57 -7.23 -0.09
C LEU A 152 6.97 -6.62 -0.25
N ILE A 153 7.05 -5.47 -0.89
CA ILE A 153 8.29 -4.72 -1.08
C ILE A 153 8.37 -3.63 -0.01
N SER A 154 9.26 -3.82 0.97
CA SER A 154 9.58 -2.83 1.99
C SER A 154 10.58 -1.82 1.42
N VAL A 155 10.10 -0.60 1.13
CA VAL A 155 10.92 0.46 0.54
C VAL A 155 11.55 1.29 1.64
N ALA A 156 12.84 1.08 1.87
CA ALA A 156 13.64 1.78 2.86
C ALA A 156 14.36 2.99 2.26
N ALA A 157 14.42 4.07 3.03
CA ALA A 157 15.27 5.22 2.77
C ALA A 157 15.72 5.82 4.10
N PRO A 158 16.93 6.40 4.21
CA PRO A 158 17.33 7.16 5.38
C PRO A 158 16.33 8.27 5.70
N ILE A 159 16.08 8.53 6.98
CA ILE A 159 15.09 9.53 7.43
C ILE A 159 15.39 10.91 6.83
N GLU A 160 16.67 11.29 6.77
CA GLU A 160 17.12 12.55 6.18
C GLU A 160 16.78 12.65 4.70
N THR A 161 17.00 11.56 3.95
CA THR A 161 16.67 11.49 2.51
C THR A 161 15.15 11.56 2.31
N ALA A 162 14.39 10.83 3.10
CA ALA A 162 12.93 10.86 3.06
C ALA A 162 12.38 12.27 3.41
N ALA A 163 12.92 12.90 4.46
CA ALA A 163 12.55 14.25 4.89
C ALA A 163 12.81 15.29 3.80
N ARG A 164 14.00 15.27 3.18
CA ARG A 164 14.36 16.15 2.06
C ARG A 164 13.45 15.94 0.85
N ARG A 165 13.15 14.70 0.47
CA ARG A 165 12.26 14.40 -0.66
C ARG A 165 10.82 14.86 -0.40
N VAL A 166 10.35 14.77 0.85
CA VAL A 166 9.03 15.30 1.25
C VAL A 166 9.00 16.84 1.16
N GLU A 167 10.11 17.50 1.52
CA GLU A 167 10.21 18.97 1.50
C GLU A 167 10.11 19.56 0.10
N VAL A 168 10.80 18.96 -0.87
CA VAL A 168 10.83 19.45 -2.26
C VAL A 168 9.64 19.00 -3.11
N ARG A 169 8.72 18.23 -2.53
CA ARG A 169 7.57 17.70 -3.25
C ARG A 169 6.56 18.81 -3.56
N PRO A 170 6.16 18.99 -4.83
CA PRO A 170 5.16 19.99 -5.17
C PRO A 170 3.78 19.61 -4.63
N GLY A 171 3.15 20.54 -3.93
CA GLY A 171 1.81 20.40 -3.37
C GLY A 171 1.77 19.69 -2.02
N MET A 172 1.09 20.31 -1.04
CA MET A 172 0.91 19.73 0.30
C MET A 172 -0.08 18.55 0.26
N GLN A 173 0.44 17.34 0.16
CA GLN A 173 -0.36 16.11 0.09
C GLN A 173 -0.59 15.46 1.47
N SER A 174 0.25 15.76 2.46
CA SER A 174 0.19 15.15 3.79
C SER A 174 0.45 16.14 4.92
N ARG A 175 0.04 15.78 6.15
CA ARG A 175 0.30 16.59 7.35
C ARG A 175 1.81 16.79 7.61
N ILE A 176 2.62 15.82 7.25
CA ILE A 176 4.07 15.83 7.50
C ILE A 176 4.78 16.93 6.70
N GLU A 177 4.24 17.32 5.54
CA GLU A 177 4.78 18.39 4.71
C GLU A 177 4.63 19.77 5.35
N ARG A 178 3.67 19.92 6.28
CA ARG A 178 3.42 21.17 7.03
C ARG A 178 4.32 21.34 8.25
N LEU A 179 5.08 20.29 8.61
CA LEU A 179 5.96 20.31 9.77
C LEU A 179 7.29 20.99 9.42
N GLY A 180 7.85 21.73 10.38
CA GLY A 180 9.24 22.22 10.28
C GLY A 180 10.25 21.06 10.23
N PRO A 181 11.50 21.31 9.78
CA PRO A 181 12.48 20.25 9.49
C PRO A 181 12.73 19.28 10.65
N ALA A 182 12.91 19.78 11.87
CA ALA A 182 13.17 18.93 13.04
C ALA A 182 11.95 18.07 13.41
N ALA A 183 10.74 18.67 13.45
CA ALA A 183 9.50 17.97 13.74
C ALA A 183 9.19 16.93 12.65
N ARG A 184 9.48 17.23 11.39
CA ARG A 184 9.32 16.30 10.25
C ARG A 184 10.21 15.06 10.42
N ARG A 185 11.49 15.22 10.79
CA ARG A 185 12.39 14.09 11.06
C ARG A 185 11.91 13.22 12.22
N GLY A 186 11.53 13.85 13.33
CA GLY A 186 10.98 13.12 14.47
C GLY A 186 9.72 12.33 14.13
N GLU A 187 8.83 12.93 13.35
CA GLU A 187 7.61 12.26 12.88
C GLU A 187 7.91 11.10 11.93
N LEU A 188 8.86 11.24 11.01
CA LEU A 188 9.31 10.15 10.14
C LEU A 188 9.95 9.02 10.93
N GLY A 189 10.72 9.31 11.99
CA GLY A 189 11.27 8.29 12.89
C GLY A 189 10.15 7.46 13.54
N ARG A 190 9.16 8.11 14.19
CA ARG A 190 8.00 7.41 14.76
C ARG A 190 7.26 6.55 13.74
N LYS A 191 7.10 7.05 12.52
CA LYS A 191 6.46 6.29 11.43
C LYS A 191 7.30 5.12 10.95
N ALA A 192 8.63 5.21 11.00
CA ALA A 192 9.52 4.10 10.68
C ALA A 192 9.36 2.95 11.68
N ASP A 193 9.33 3.25 12.97
CA ASP A 193 9.15 2.26 14.04
C ASP A 193 7.77 1.58 13.94
N ALA A 194 6.73 2.37 13.72
CA ALA A 194 5.38 1.84 13.51
C ALA A 194 5.30 0.95 12.26
N LEU A 195 5.91 1.36 11.14
CA LEU A 195 5.98 0.61 9.90
C LEU A 195 6.63 -0.76 10.12
N ALA A 196 7.82 -0.79 10.73
CA ALA A 196 8.56 -2.03 11.00
C ALA A 196 7.73 -2.99 11.89
N THR A 197 7.07 -2.45 12.93
CA THR A 197 6.21 -3.22 13.82
C THR A 197 5.00 -3.82 13.09
N ILE A 198 4.34 -3.03 12.24
CA ILE A 198 3.15 -3.45 11.50
C ILE A 198 3.50 -4.47 10.41
N GLU A 199 4.59 -4.26 9.66
CA GLU A 199 5.06 -5.24 8.68
C GLU A 199 5.37 -6.59 9.32
N LYS A 200 6.09 -6.57 10.45
CA LYS A 200 6.39 -7.79 11.21
C LYS A 200 5.11 -8.50 11.64
N ALA A 201 4.18 -7.79 12.25
CA ALA A 201 2.92 -8.36 12.71
C ALA A 201 2.05 -8.89 11.55
N TRP A 202 2.08 -8.23 10.38
CA TRP A 202 1.42 -8.72 9.17
C TRP A 202 2.01 -10.04 8.71
N LEU A 203 3.34 -10.13 8.61
CA LEU A 203 4.02 -11.33 8.15
C LEU A 203 3.84 -12.51 9.11
N GLU A 204 3.93 -12.26 10.41
CA GLU A 204 3.66 -13.29 11.43
C GLU A 204 2.23 -13.83 11.36
N ARG A 205 1.25 -12.95 11.14
CA ARG A 205 -0.16 -13.34 11.12
C ARG A 205 -0.61 -13.95 9.80
N TYR A 206 -0.16 -13.40 8.68
CA TYR A 206 -0.70 -13.73 7.36
C TYR A 206 0.35 -14.20 6.34
N GLY A 207 1.64 -13.97 6.59
CA GLY A 207 2.70 -14.31 5.64
C GLY A 207 2.68 -15.78 5.23
N GLY A 208 2.58 -16.70 6.18
CA GLY A 208 2.47 -18.12 5.89
C GLY A 208 1.17 -18.52 5.20
N ILE A 209 0.02 -17.93 5.61
CA ILE A 209 -1.31 -18.25 5.05
C ILE A 209 -1.43 -17.78 3.60
N LEU A 210 -0.90 -16.58 3.31
CA LEU A 210 -0.95 -15.97 1.98
C LEU A 210 0.22 -16.39 1.08
N GLY A 211 1.28 -16.94 1.66
CA GLY A 211 2.54 -17.20 0.97
C GLY A 211 3.26 -15.88 0.60
N THR A 212 3.07 -14.83 1.40
CA THR A 212 3.66 -13.51 1.14
C THR A 212 5.18 -13.57 1.26
N ARG A 213 5.89 -13.21 0.19
CA ARG A 213 7.35 -13.01 0.21
C ARG A 213 7.66 -11.55 0.51
N ARG A 214 8.53 -11.29 1.50
CA ARG A 214 9.04 -9.94 1.80
C ARG A 214 10.36 -9.70 1.09
N ILE A 215 10.48 -8.55 0.46
CA ILE A 215 11.74 -8.08 -0.15
C ILE A 215 11.99 -6.67 0.36
N GLU A 216 13.19 -6.41 0.86
CA GLU A 216 13.61 -5.08 1.25
C GLU A 216 14.41 -4.42 0.14
N VAL A 217 14.05 -3.17 -0.19
CA VAL A 217 14.70 -2.38 -1.23
C VAL A 217 15.10 -1.03 -0.68
N ARG A 218 16.34 -0.61 -0.92
CA ARG A 218 16.85 0.72 -0.60
C ARG A 218 16.82 1.60 -1.84
N THR A 219 16.29 2.81 -1.70
CA THR A 219 16.15 3.76 -2.81
C THR A 219 17.21 4.88 -2.80
N ASP A 220 18.21 4.75 -1.96
CA ASP A 220 19.35 5.67 -1.81
C ASP A 220 20.62 5.19 -2.53
N GLY A 221 20.58 4.06 -3.23
CA GLY A 221 21.70 3.45 -3.94
C GLY A 221 21.58 3.56 -5.47
N GLU A 222 22.71 3.45 -6.13
CA GLU A 222 22.85 3.64 -7.61
C GLU A 222 22.38 2.43 -8.46
N ARG A 223 21.83 1.36 -7.83
CA ARG A 223 21.61 0.08 -8.52
C ARG A 223 20.15 -0.21 -8.84
N LEU A 224 19.43 0.77 -9.42
CA LEU A 224 18.01 0.57 -9.77
C LEU A 224 17.81 -0.65 -10.70
N THR A 225 18.66 -0.82 -11.70
CA THR A 225 18.55 -1.92 -12.66
C THR A 225 18.68 -3.28 -12.01
N GLU A 226 19.67 -3.49 -11.12
CA GLU A 226 19.84 -4.73 -10.36
C GLU A 226 18.64 -4.99 -9.45
N THR A 227 18.16 -3.93 -8.79
CA THR A 227 16.96 -4.01 -7.95
C THR A 227 15.75 -4.46 -8.76
N LEU A 228 15.53 -3.88 -9.95
CA LEU A 228 14.41 -4.24 -10.81
C LEU A 228 14.53 -5.68 -11.33
N GLN A 229 15.73 -6.15 -11.67
CA GLN A 229 15.98 -7.54 -12.06
C GLN A 229 15.64 -8.52 -10.91
N THR A 230 16.11 -8.22 -9.70
CA THR A 230 15.81 -9.02 -8.50
C THR A 230 14.30 -9.08 -8.21
N LEU A 231 13.62 -7.93 -8.29
CA LEU A 231 12.18 -7.85 -8.10
C LEU A 231 11.42 -8.62 -9.19
N THR A 232 11.86 -8.52 -10.44
CA THR A 232 11.28 -9.25 -11.56
C THR A 232 11.37 -10.75 -11.35
N ALA A 233 12.54 -11.28 -10.99
CA ALA A 233 12.74 -12.69 -10.69
C ALA A 233 11.90 -13.18 -9.49
N ALA A 234 11.55 -12.28 -8.58
CA ALA A 234 10.71 -12.61 -7.43
C ALA A 234 9.20 -12.60 -7.76
N VAL A 235 8.80 -11.92 -8.83
CA VAL A 235 7.39 -11.71 -9.21
C VAL A 235 6.93 -12.72 -10.28
N ILE A 236 7.83 -13.05 -11.21
CA ILE A 236 7.61 -14.07 -12.26
C ILE A 236 7.95 -15.45 -11.73
#